data_8ba96e05e0ced918f9862859b7fa3bb4
#
_entry.id   8ba96e05e0ced918f9862859b7fa3bb4
#
_cell.length_a   1.000
_cell.length_b   1.000
_cell.length_c   1.000
_cell.angle_alpha   90.00
_cell.angle_beta   90.00
_cell.angle_gamma   90.00
#
_symmetry.space_group_name_H-M   'P 1'
#
loop_
_entity.id
_entity.type
_entity.pdbx_description
1 polymer ?
#
loop_
_entity_poly.entity_id
_entity_poly.type
_entity_poly.pdbx_seq_one_letter_code
_entity_poly.pdbx_strand_id
1 'polypeptide(L)'
;MSDKKRERQPDRPWLGGLLLLYLAASLLHFVHNAEYLGDYPNLPAWLGRADVYLAWLALAAVGAAGWVLYRIGRRLAGLVLIGAYAAFGFDGLLHYTRAPFVAHTPAMNFTIWFEVVAAALLLLGVLTLVVTRRAS
;
A
#
# COMPACT_ATOMS: atom_id res chain seq x y z
N MET A 1 12.23 -38.32 21.80
CA MET A 1 11.36 -37.14 21.51
C MET A 1 12.20 -36.15 20.72
N SER A 2 12.03 -36.12 19.40
CA SER A 2 12.83 -35.27 18.52
C SER A 2 12.28 -33.84 18.61
N ASP A 3 13.04 -32.96 19.22
CA ASP A 3 12.80 -31.53 19.29
C ASP A 3 13.06 -30.96 17.87
N LYS A 4 12.02 -30.95 17.02
CA LYS A 4 12.06 -30.25 15.73
C LYS A 4 12.22 -28.78 16.04
N LYS A 5 13.48 -28.29 16.17
CA LYS A 5 13.79 -26.87 16.08
C LYS A 5 13.03 -26.33 14.88
N ARG A 6 11.95 -25.54 15.13
CA ARG A 6 11.33 -24.72 14.11
C ARG A 6 12.42 -23.79 13.57
N GLU A 7 13.00 -24.15 12.45
CA GLU A 7 13.90 -23.26 11.73
C GLU A 7 13.16 -21.95 11.49
N ARG A 8 13.57 -20.92 12.22
CA ARG A 8 13.07 -19.56 11.97
C ARG A 8 13.59 -19.18 10.60
N GLN A 9 12.73 -19.20 9.61
CA GLN A 9 13.08 -18.63 8.31
C GLN A 9 13.60 -17.20 8.52
N PRO A 10 14.69 -16.83 7.85
CA PRO A 10 15.34 -15.53 8.06
C PRO A 10 14.34 -14.38 7.81
N ASP A 11 14.44 -13.37 8.67
CA ASP A 11 13.74 -12.11 8.46
C ASP A 11 14.16 -11.52 7.11
N ARG A 12 13.20 -10.99 6.38
CA ARG A 12 13.44 -10.38 5.07
C ARG A 12 13.31 -8.86 5.20
N PRO A 13 14.40 -8.16 5.53
CA PRO A 13 14.36 -6.72 5.83
C PRO A 13 13.88 -5.88 4.63
N TRP A 14 14.09 -6.36 3.41
CA TRP A 14 13.64 -5.70 2.20
C TRP A 14 12.11 -5.57 2.10
N LEU A 15 11.34 -6.54 2.65
CA LEU A 15 9.88 -6.44 2.69
C LEU A 15 9.43 -5.28 3.58
N GLY A 16 10.08 -5.10 4.74
CA GLY A 16 9.85 -3.95 5.60
C GLY A 16 10.20 -2.63 4.91
N GLY A 17 11.30 -2.61 4.15
CA GLY A 17 11.71 -1.45 3.35
C GLY A 17 10.66 -1.08 2.29
N LEU A 18 10.14 -2.06 1.54
CA LEU A 18 9.08 -1.83 0.55
C LEU A 18 7.77 -1.37 1.19
N LEU A 19 7.42 -1.94 2.36
CA LEU A 19 6.23 -1.52 3.10
C LEU A 19 6.34 -0.07 3.56
N LEU A 20 7.50 0.35 4.08
CA LEU A 20 7.76 1.73 4.49
C LEU A 20 7.77 2.68 3.28
N LEU A 21 8.35 2.28 2.15
CA LEU A 21 8.32 3.05 0.92
C LEU A 21 6.88 3.32 0.47
N TYR A 22 6.05 2.27 0.43
CA TYR A 22 4.66 2.42 0.02
C TYR A 22 3.86 3.24 1.06
N LEU A 23 4.09 3.06 2.35
CA LEU A 23 3.46 3.87 3.40
C LEU A 23 3.77 5.36 3.21
N ALA A 24 5.03 5.70 2.92
CA ALA A 24 5.44 7.09 2.68
C ALA A 24 4.84 7.65 1.37
N ALA A 25 4.84 6.86 0.29
CA ALA A 25 4.29 7.27 -1.00
C ALA A 25 2.78 7.49 -0.91
N SER A 26 2.03 6.58 -0.27
CA SER A 26 0.59 6.71 -0.06
C SER A 26 0.27 7.89 0.87
N LEU A 27 1.03 8.09 1.94
CA LEU A 27 0.84 9.26 2.81
C LEU A 27 1.00 10.56 2.02
N LEU A 28 2.04 10.66 1.19
CA LEU A 28 2.28 11.85 0.37
C LEU A 28 1.11 12.10 -0.59
N HIS A 29 0.61 11.04 -1.26
CA HIS A 29 -0.53 11.17 -2.18
C HIS A 29 -1.81 11.59 -1.43
N PHE A 30 -2.14 10.94 -0.30
CA PHE A 30 -3.35 11.26 0.46
C PHE A 30 -3.28 12.66 1.11
N VAL A 31 -2.12 13.08 1.61
CA VAL A 31 -1.91 14.45 2.10
C VAL A 31 -2.13 15.46 0.96
N HIS A 32 -1.51 15.23 -0.20
CA HIS A 32 -1.71 16.12 -1.34
C HIS A 32 -3.18 16.17 -1.77
N ASN A 33 -3.85 15.02 -1.81
CA ASN A 33 -5.27 14.92 -2.14
C ASN A 33 -6.15 15.69 -1.12
N ALA A 34 -5.88 15.53 0.17
CA ALA A 34 -6.64 16.19 1.24
C ALA A 34 -6.45 17.71 1.24
N GLU A 35 -5.21 18.18 1.08
CA GLU A 35 -4.88 19.62 1.15
C GLU A 35 -5.28 20.38 -0.11
N TYR A 36 -5.30 19.72 -1.26
CA TYR A 36 -5.65 20.30 -2.56
C TYR A 36 -6.94 19.70 -3.14
N LEU A 37 -7.86 19.27 -2.25
CA LEU A 37 -9.07 18.54 -2.63
C LEU A 37 -9.92 19.27 -3.68
N GLY A 38 -10.03 20.60 -3.57
CA GLY A 38 -10.78 21.43 -4.52
C GLY A 38 -10.16 21.54 -5.91
N ASP A 39 -8.87 21.22 -6.03
CA ASP A 39 -8.14 21.30 -7.31
C ASP A 39 -8.20 19.98 -8.09
N TYR A 40 -8.56 18.87 -7.41
CA TYR A 40 -8.73 17.59 -8.10
C TYR A 40 -10.03 17.57 -8.92
N PRO A 41 -9.96 17.25 -10.21
CA PRO A 41 -11.11 17.34 -11.07
C PRO A 41 -12.16 16.26 -10.75
N ASN A 42 -13.43 16.68 -10.76
CA ASN A 42 -14.62 15.81 -10.68
C ASN A 42 -14.68 14.88 -9.44
N LEU A 43 -14.10 15.29 -8.31
CA LEU A 43 -14.30 14.59 -7.06
C LEU A 43 -15.75 14.72 -6.56
N PRO A 44 -16.28 13.73 -5.82
CA PRO A 44 -17.61 13.82 -5.23
C PRO A 44 -17.73 15.01 -4.27
N ALA A 45 -18.82 15.77 -4.37
CA ALA A 45 -19.03 16.95 -3.55
C ALA A 45 -19.16 16.68 -2.05
N TRP A 46 -19.46 15.43 -1.66
CA TRP A 46 -19.53 15.01 -0.26
C TRP A 46 -18.17 14.68 0.35
N LEU A 47 -17.14 14.48 -0.48
CA LEU A 47 -15.80 14.09 -0.02
C LEU A 47 -15.13 15.28 0.65
N GLY A 48 -14.88 15.14 1.95
CA GLY A 48 -14.19 16.13 2.75
C GLY A 48 -12.73 15.76 3.05
N ARG A 49 -11.96 16.74 3.48
CA ARG A 49 -10.55 16.56 3.86
C ARG A 49 -10.38 15.47 4.94
N ALA A 50 -11.27 15.45 5.94
CA ALA A 50 -11.24 14.45 7.01
C ALA A 50 -11.46 13.02 6.47
N ASP A 51 -12.35 12.87 5.48
CA ASP A 51 -12.65 11.56 4.87
C ASP A 51 -11.42 10.98 4.19
N VAL A 52 -10.63 11.82 3.50
CA VAL A 52 -9.37 11.41 2.86
C VAL A 52 -8.36 10.91 3.88
N TYR A 53 -8.16 11.64 4.99
CA TYR A 53 -7.24 11.20 6.05
C TYR A 53 -7.73 9.94 6.76
N LEU A 54 -9.03 9.82 7.03
CA LEU A 54 -9.60 8.62 7.64
C LEU A 54 -9.47 7.40 6.74
N ALA A 55 -9.68 7.57 5.43
CA ALA A 55 -9.46 6.51 4.46
C ALA A 55 -7.99 6.03 4.49
N TRP A 56 -7.02 6.96 4.46
CA TRP A 56 -5.61 6.60 4.56
C TRP A 56 -5.28 5.86 5.85
N LEU A 57 -5.79 6.32 7.00
CA LEU A 57 -5.57 5.66 8.29
C LEU A 57 -6.12 4.24 8.30
N ALA A 58 -7.31 4.03 7.73
CA ALA A 58 -7.90 2.70 7.64
C ALA A 58 -7.06 1.75 6.77
N LEU A 59 -6.57 2.23 5.63
CA LEU A 59 -5.70 1.46 4.73
C LEU A 59 -4.34 1.16 5.38
N ALA A 60 -3.72 2.15 6.00
CA ALA A 60 -2.45 1.99 6.71
C ALA A 60 -2.56 0.99 7.88
N ALA A 61 -3.72 0.95 8.57
CA ALA A 61 -3.98 -0.03 9.62
C ALA A 61 -4.00 -1.46 9.09
N VAL A 62 -4.50 -1.70 7.87
CA VAL A 62 -4.44 -3.03 7.23
C VAL A 62 -2.98 -3.43 6.98
N GLY A 63 -2.16 -2.53 6.46
CA GLY A 63 -0.73 -2.76 6.25
C GLY A 63 0.01 -3.06 7.56
N ALA A 64 -0.26 -2.28 8.60
CA ALA A 64 0.31 -2.47 9.94
C ALA A 64 -0.09 -3.81 10.56
N ALA A 65 -1.37 -4.17 10.49
CA ALA A 65 -1.86 -5.47 10.95
C ALA A 65 -1.19 -6.64 10.20
N GLY A 66 -1.06 -6.50 8.87
CA GLY A 66 -0.33 -7.46 8.04
C GLY A 66 1.12 -7.63 8.48
N TRP A 67 1.83 -6.53 8.74
CA TRP A 67 3.20 -6.57 9.23
C TRP A 67 3.32 -7.24 10.59
N VAL A 68 2.44 -6.90 11.54
CA VAL A 68 2.41 -7.55 12.87
C VAL A 68 2.19 -9.06 12.73
N LEU A 69 1.20 -9.50 11.95
CA LEU A 69 0.95 -10.93 11.72
C LEU A 69 2.16 -11.63 11.10
N TYR A 70 2.81 -10.98 10.13
CA TYR A 70 4.02 -11.52 9.52
C TYR A 70 5.14 -11.71 10.54
N ARG A 71 5.35 -10.73 11.43
CA ARG A 71 6.40 -10.74 12.47
C ARG A 71 6.15 -11.77 13.57
N ILE A 72 4.91 -11.99 13.97
CA ILE A 72 4.56 -12.99 15.01
C ILE A 72 4.47 -14.43 14.45
N GLY A 73 4.89 -14.65 13.20
CA GLY A 73 4.97 -15.99 12.60
C GLY A 73 3.72 -16.42 11.81
N ARG A 74 2.64 -15.62 11.79
CA ARG A 74 1.46 -15.87 10.93
C ARG A 74 1.71 -15.35 9.52
N ARG A 75 2.79 -15.84 8.89
CA ARG A 75 3.37 -15.25 7.68
C ARG A 75 2.41 -15.18 6.50
N LEU A 76 1.61 -16.23 6.24
CA LEU A 76 0.69 -16.21 5.10
C LEU A 76 -0.41 -15.17 5.31
N ALA A 77 -1.04 -15.13 6.49
CA ALA A 77 -2.05 -14.12 6.82
C ALA A 77 -1.48 -12.71 6.74
N GLY A 78 -0.24 -12.51 7.25
CA GLY A 78 0.47 -11.24 7.14
C GLY A 78 0.70 -10.83 5.68
N LEU A 79 1.19 -11.75 4.83
CA LEU A 79 1.42 -11.47 3.40
C LEU A 79 0.12 -11.16 2.66
N VAL A 80 -0.99 -11.85 3.00
CA VAL A 80 -2.31 -11.56 2.40
C VAL A 80 -2.75 -10.14 2.73
N LEU A 81 -2.63 -9.70 4.00
CA LEU A 81 -3.02 -8.33 4.37
C LEU A 81 -2.07 -7.28 3.78
N ILE A 82 -0.76 -7.53 3.74
CA ILE A 82 0.21 -6.62 3.10
C ILE A 82 -0.10 -6.54 1.59
N GLY A 83 -0.42 -7.66 0.95
CA GLY A 83 -0.81 -7.69 -0.47
C GLY A 83 -2.12 -6.94 -0.74
N ALA A 84 -3.13 -7.10 0.14
CA ALA A 84 -4.36 -6.33 0.06
C ALA A 84 -4.10 -4.82 0.23
N TYR A 85 -3.27 -4.44 1.21
CA TYR A 85 -2.85 -3.05 1.41
C TYR A 85 -2.16 -2.49 0.16
N ALA A 86 -1.21 -3.24 -0.43
CA ALA A 86 -0.54 -2.85 -1.67
C ALA A 86 -1.52 -2.71 -2.85
N ALA A 87 -2.52 -3.60 -2.96
CA ALA A 87 -3.51 -3.54 -4.03
C ALA A 87 -4.36 -2.25 -3.99
N PHE A 88 -4.62 -1.71 -2.80
CA PHE A 88 -5.31 -0.42 -2.66
C PHE A 88 -4.52 0.76 -3.22
N GLY A 89 -3.19 0.67 -3.34
CA GLY A 89 -2.39 1.75 -3.93
C GLY A 89 -2.60 1.96 -5.44
N PHE A 90 -3.38 1.09 -6.09
CA PHE A 90 -3.81 1.30 -7.47
C PHE A 90 -5.08 2.16 -7.58
N ASP A 91 -5.73 2.49 -6.46
CA ASP A 91 -6.92 3.35 -6.45
C ASP A 91 -6.62 4.77 -6.92
N GLY A 92 -5.38 5.25 -6.77
CA GLY A 92 -4.92 6.51 -7.33
C GLY A 92 -5.15 6.61 -8.85
N LEU A 93 -5.16 5.49 -9.59
CA LEU A 93 -5.48 5.48 -11.01
C LEU A 93 -6.96 5.83 -11.31
N LEU A 94 -7.84 5.73 -10.30
CA LEU A 94 -9.25 6.13 -10.44
C LEU A 94 -9.40 7.63 -10.70
N HIS A 95 -8.41 8.46 -10.36
CA HIS A 95 -8.38 9.86 -10.74
C HIS A 95 -8.48 10.03 -12.27
N TYR A 96 -7.82 9.15 -13.02
CA TYR A 96 -7.82 9.19 -14.49
C TYR A 96 -9.11 8.66 -15.13
N THR A 97 -9.97 7.99 -14.37
CA THR A 97 -11.32 7.66 -14.83
C THR A 97 -12.28 8.85 -14.71
N ARG A 98 -11.95 9.84 -13.89
CA ARG A 98 -12.76 11.05 -13.63
C ARG A 98 -12.38 12.22 -14.54
N ALA A 99 -11.10 12.30 -14.91
CA ALA A 99 -10.57 13.34 -15.81
C ALA A 99 -9.28 12.83 -16.48
N PRO A 100 -8.96 13.31 -17.69
CA PRO A 100 -7.75 12.89 -18.39
C PRO A 100 -6.48 13.35 -17.65
N PHE A 101 -5.35 12.68 -17.92
CA PHE A 101 -4.04 12.98 -17.32
C PHE A 101 -3.67 14.47 -17.38
N VAL A 102 -3.95 15.12 -18.52
CA VAL A 102 -3.64 16.54 -18.76
C VAL A 102 -4.47 17.51 -17.91
N ALA A 103 -5.56 17.04 -17.31
CA ALA A 103 -6.38 17.84 -16.40
C ALA A 103 -5.83 17.87 -14.97
N HIS A 104 -4.83 17.03 -14.68
CA HIS A 104 -4.16 16.97 -13.39
C HIS A 104 -2.85 17.77 -13.42
N THR A 105 -2.53 18.45 -12.32
CA THR A 105 -1.27 19.17 -12.21
C THR A 105 -0.07 18.19 -12.21
N PRO A 106 1.15 18.65 -12.52
CA PRO A 106 2.34 17.80 -12.42
C PRO A 106 2.53 17.18 -11.01
N ALA A 107 2.19 17.92 -9.95
CA ALA A 107 2.27 17.42 -8.58
C ALA A 107 1.27 16.31 -8.29
N MET A 108 0.02 16.45 -8.76
CA MET A 108 -1.00 15.39 -8.68
C MET A 108 -0.53 14.13 -9.39
N ASN A 109 -0.10 14.26 -10.64
CA ASN A 109 0.40 13.14 -11.42
C ASN A 109 1.61 12.47 -10.76
N PHE A 110 2.54 13.25 -10.21
CA PHE A 110 3.70 12.71 -9.50
C PHE A 110 3.26 11.89 -8.29
N THR A 111 2.40 12.42 -7.42
CA THR A 111 2.00 11.71 -6.20
C THR A 111 1.20 10.45 -6.51
N ILE A 112 0.31 10.48 -7.50
CA ILE A 112 -0.44 9.32 -7.97
C ILE A 112 0.52 8.22 -8.45
N TRP A 113 1.43 8.54 -9.37
CA TRP A 113 2.34 7.54 -9.93
C TRP A 113 3.38 7.05 -8.94
N PHE A 114 3.84 7.90 -8.02
CA PHE A 114 4.75 7.49 -6.97
C PHE A 114 4.10 6.43 -6.06
N GLU A 115 2.85 6.63 -5.67
CA GLU A 115 2.08 5.66 -4.90
C GLU A 115 1.89 4.35 -5.69
N VAL A 116 1.43 4.43 -6.93
CA VAL A 116 1.18 3.25 -7.78
C VAL A 116 2.45 2.42 -7.98
N VAL A 117 3.59 3.05 -8.25
CA VAL A 117 4.86 2.34 -8.43
C VAL A 117 5.31 1.69 -7.13
N ALA A 118 5.23 2.40 -5.99
CA ALA A 118 5.58 1.84 -4.70
C ALA A 118 4.67 0.67 -4.31
N ALA A 119 3.37 0.77 -4.58
CA ALA A 119 2.39 -0.30 -4.39
C ALA A 119 2.70 -1.52 -5.26
N ALA A 120 3.03 -1.32 -6.54
CA ALA A 120 3.41 -2.39 -7.45
C ALA A 120 4.66 -3.14 -6.97
N LEU A 121 5.69 -2.43 -6.52
CA LEU A 121 6.90 -3.02 -5.97
C LEU A 121 6.61 -3.87 -4.72
N LEU A 122 5.79 -3.34 -3.81
CA LEU A 122 5.39 -4.08 -2.61
C LEU A 122 4.58 -5.33 -2.98
N LEU A 123 3.62 -5.21 -3.88
CA LEU A 123 2.79 -6.34 -4.32
C LEU A 123 3.63 -7.43 -4.99
N LEU A 124 4.55 -7.07 -5.87
CA LEU A 124 5.49 -8.01 -6.49
C LEU A 124 6.35 -8.72 -5.43
N GLY A 125 6.83 -7.99 -4.43
CA GLY A 125 7.56 -8.57 -3.31
C GLY A 125 6.73 -9.59 -2.53
N VAL A 126 5.47 -9.27 -2.23
CA VAL A 126 4.54 -10.20 -1.58
C VAL A 126 4.30 -11.45 -2.41
N LEU A 127 4.00 -11.28 -3.71
CA LEU A 127 3.76 -12.39 -4.63
C LEU A 127 4.97 -13.33 -4.72
N THR A 128 6.18 -12.77 -4.82
CA THR A 128 7.42 -13.55 -4.81
C THR A 128 7.52 -14.41 -3.55
N LEU A 129 7.21 -13.85 -2.37
CA LEU A 129 7.25 -14.59 -1.11
C LEU A 129 6.18 -15.68 -1.02
N VAL A 130 4.99 -15.44 -1.55
CA VAL A 130 3.91 -16.44 -1.57
C VAL A 130 4.26 -17.60 -2.50
N VAL A 131 4.78 -17.30 -3.69
CA VAL A 131 5.15 -18.34 -4.68
C VAL A 131 6.32 -19.18 -4.17
N THR A 132 7.37 -18.56 -3.66
CA THR A 132 8.56 -19.31 -3.16
C THR A 132 8.25 -20.16 -1.93
N ARG A 133 7.23 -19.82 -1.12
CA ARG A 133 6.77 -20.69 -0.02
C ARG A 133 6.05 -21.95 -0.47
N ARG A 134 5.43 -21.95 -1.64
CA ARG A 134 4.74 -23.14 -2.19
C ARG A 134 5.71 -24.13 -2.82
N ALA A 135 6.92 -23.67 -3.15
CA ALA A 135 7.94 -24.48 -3.79
C ALA A 135 8.90 -25.17 -2.79
N SER A 136 8.82 -24.86 -1.51
CA SER A 136 9.59 -25.44 -0.40
C SER A 136 8.72 -26.32 0.50
#